data_09445cea7621711f16cd7807c961d09b
#
_entry.id   09445cea7621711f16cd7807c961d09b
#
_cell.length_a   1.000
_cell.length_b   1.000
_cell.length_c   1.000
_cell.angle_alpha   90.00
_cell.angle_beta   90.00
_cell.angle_gamma   90.00
#
_symmetry.space_group_name_H-M   'P 1'
#
loop_
_entity.id
_entity.type
_entity.pdbx_description
1 polymer ?
#
loop_
_entity_poly.entity_id
_entity_poly.type
_entity_poly.pdbx_seq_one_letter_code
_entity_poly.pdbx_strand_id
1 'polypeptide(L)'
;MAHFRIQRRSPLPAGETWRRLTDWRRHGAHVPLSGVTVRPVGPTRVGTVVVVRTGVGPAGFDDPMEVVRWDPPAGDAPGGCRLEKRGPVVLGWAEIEVRPRGGGSEVEWREEVRLRGLPRLFDPPTAWSGRLLFGRVVDALLKQ
;
A
#
# COMPACT_ATOMS: atom_id res chain seq x y z
N MET A 1 17.28 2.73 -4.84
CA MET A 1 15.86 2.46 -4.66
C MET A 1 15.11 3.73 -4.28
N ALA A 2 13.95 3.93 -4.88
CA ALA A 2 13.11 5.06 -4.52
C ALA A 2 12.36 4.74 -3.23
N HIS A 3 12.43 5.65 -2.27
CA HIS A 3 11.77 5.51 -0.97
C HIS A 3 10.86 6.71 -0.74
N PHE A 4 9.63 6.47 -0.27
CA PHE A 4 8.74 7.55 0.13
C PHE A 4 7.97 7.19 1.39
N ARG A 5 7.49 8.23 2.06
CA ARG A 5 6.75 8.15 3.31
C ARG A 5 5.57 9.09 3.25
N ILE A 6 4.42 8.58 3.66
CA ILE A 6 3.18 9.34 3.73
C ILE A 6 2.69 9.27 5.16
N GLN A 7 2.37 10.43 5.74
CA GLN A 7 1.75 10.53 7.06
C GLN A 7 0.42 11.26 6.94
N ARG A 8 -0.61 10.72 7.59
CA ARG A 8 -1.93 11.32 7.60
C ARG A 8 -2.58 11.13 8.96
N ARG A 9 -3.40 12.09 9.33
CA ARG A 9 -4.32 11.98 10.47
C ARG A 9 -5.70 11.67 9.96
N SER A 10 -6.44 10.84 10.69
CA SER A 10 -7.81 10.47 10.36
C SER A 10 -8.70 10.70 11.58
N PRO A 11 -9.91 11.25 11.39
CA PRO A 11 -10.89 11.30 12.48
C PRO A 11 -11.50 9.94 12.80
N LEU A 12 -11.23 8.92 11.98
CA LEU A 12 -11.76 7.59 12.15
C LEU A 12 -10.99 6.82 13.24
N PRO A 13 -11.66 5.95 14.01
CA PRO A 13 -10.95 5.05 14.91
C PRO A 13 -9.94 4.17 14.17
N ALA A 14 -8.90 3.74 14.89
CA ALA A 14 -7.81 2.98 14.29
C ALA A 14 -8.28 1.72 13.54
N GLY A 15 -9.24 0.98 14.08
CA GLY A 15 -9.78 -0.20 13.42
C GLY A 15 -10.47 0.09 12.10
N GLU A 16 -11.23 1.18 12.02
CA GLU A 16 -11.90 1.58 10.78
C GLU A 16 -10.89 2.08 9.74
N THR A 17 -9.93 2.89 10.19
CA THR A 17 -8.83 3.36 9.33
C THR A 17 -8.06 2.18 8.75
N TRP A 18 -7.75 1.19 9.59
CA TRP A 18 -7.08 -0.03 9.18
C TRP A 18 -7.86 -0.79 8.10
N ARG A 19 -9.16 -0.99 8.34
CA ARG A 19 -10.00 -1.71 7.36
C ARG A 19 -10.03 -1.04 6.01
N ARG A 20 -10.11 0.28 5.97
CA ARG A 20 -10.13 1.05 4.72
C ARG A 20 -8.80 0.99 3.99
N LEU A 21 -7.70 1.13 4.71
CA LEU A 21 -6.36 1.10 4.10
C LEU A 21 -5.94 -0.28 3.64
N THR A 22 -6.46 -1.34 4.26
CA THR A 22 -6.13 -2.72 3.89
C THR A 22 -7.20 -3.39 3.03
N ASP A 23 -8.16 -2.65 2.56
CA ASP A 23 -9.08 -3.09 1.51
C ASP A 23 -8.37 -2.97 0.16
N TRP A 24 -7.59 -3.97 -0.18
CA TRP A 24 -6.70 -3.94 -1.33
C TRP A 24 -7.41 -3.67 -2.65
N ARG A 25 -8.62 -4.16 -2.83
CA ARG A 25 -9.38 -3.97 -4.06
C ARG A 25 -9.74 -2.50 -4.28
N ARG A 26 -9.97 -1.76 -3.22
CA ARG A 26 -10.25 -0.32 -3.31
C ARG A 26 -9.03 0.49 -3.74
N HIS A 27 -7.83 0.00 -3.46
CA HIS A 27 -6.61 0.64 -3.97
C HIS A 27 -6.63 0.72 -5.50
N GLY A 28 -7.01 -0.36 -6.17
CA GLY A 28 -7.12 -0.37 -7.63
C GLY A 28 -8.13 0.62 -8.18
N ALA A 29 -9.21 0.89 -7.44
CA ALA A 29 -10.23 1.85 -7.88
C ALA A 29 -9.71 3.29 -7.93
N HIS A 30 -8.66 3.61 -7.17
CA HIS A 30 -8.08 4.96 -7.08
C HIS A 30 -6.76 5.13 -7.83
N VAL A 31 -6.27 4.08 -8.47
CA VAL A 31 -5.06 4.12 -9.28
C VAL A 31 -5.43 3.93 -10.74
N PRO A 32 -5.14 4.90 -11.61
CA PRO A 32 -5.50 4.78 -13.03
C PRO A 32 -4.86 3.55 -13.68
N LEU A 33 -5.61 2.90 -14.57
CA LEU A 33 -5.16 1.75 -15.35
C LEU A 33 -4.70 0.55 -14.50
N SER A 34 -5.26 0.43 -13.28
CA SER A 34 -4.89 -0.64 -12.36
C SER A 34 -6.07 -1.51 -11.98
N GLY A 35 -5.81 -2.78 -11.77
CA GLY A 35 -6.73 -3.73 -11.17
C GLY A 35 -6.05 -4.50 -10.05
N VAL A 36 -6.81 -4.94 -9.06
CA VAL A 36 -6.26 -5.66 -7.91
C VAL A 36 -6.94 -7.02 -7.76
N THR A 37 -6.13 -8.05 -7.60
CA THR A 37 -6.57 -9.41 -7.28
C THR A 37 -5.91 -9.85 -5.98
N VAL A 38 -6.67 -10.51 -5.12
CA VAL A 38 -6.17 -11.01 -3.83
C VAL A 38 -6.30 -12.54 -3.80
N ARG A 39 -5.23 -13.22 -3.45
CA ARG A 39 -5.15 -14.69 -3.37
C ARG A 39 -4.53 -15.14 -2.05
N PRO A 40 -5.09 -16.17 -1.36
CA PRO A 40 -6.40 -16.77 -1.62
C PRO A 40 -7.53 -15.79 -1.30
N VAL A 41 -8.73 -16.09 -1.77
CA VAL A 41 -9.93 -15.32 -1.42
C VAL A 41 -10.19 -15.48 0.07
N GLY A 42 -10.53 -14.37 0.74
CA GLY A 42 -10.82 -14.37 2.16
C GLY A 42 -10.09 -13.24 2.90
N PRO A 43 -10.13 -13.25 4.25
CA PRO A 43 -9.45 -12.24 5.04
C PRO A 43 -7.94 -12.23 4.81
N THR A 44 -7.33 -11.06 4.84
CA THR A 44 -5.89 -10.91 4.71
C THR A 44 -5.17 -11.53 5.89
N ARG A 45 -4.08 -12.23 5.60
CA ARG A 45 -3.20 -12.87 6.60
C ARG A 45 -1.78 -12.94 6.05
N VAL A 46 -0.83 -13.36 6.86
CA VAL A 46 0.53 -13.66 6.38
C VAL A 46 0.42 -14.75 5.30
N GLY A 47 1.06 -14.52 4.17
CA GLY A 47 1.00 -15.39 3.00
C GLY A 47 -0.02 -14.95 1.93
N THR A 48 -0.93 -14.04 2.26
CA THR A 48 -1.83 -13.45 1.25
C THR A 48 -1.00 -12.74 0.19
N VAL A 49 -1.35 -12.97 -1.08
CA VAL A 49 -0.70 -12.30 -2.21
C VAL A 49 -1.68 -11.31 -2.83
N VAL A 50 -1.28 -10.05 -2.87
CA VAL A 50 -2.01 -8.96 -3.52
C VAL A 50 -1.34 -8.69 -4.85
N VAL A 51 -2.04 -8.86 -5.95
CA VAL A 51 -1.50 -8.62 -7.28
C VAL A 51 -2.12 -7.34 -7.84
N VAL A 52 -1.29 -6.36 -8.10
CA VAL A 52 -1.70 -5.12 -8.76
C VAL A 52 -1.29 -5.22 -10.22
N ARG A 53 -2.27 -5.23 -11.12
CA ARG A 53 -1.98 -5.17 -12.55
C ARG A 53 -2.11 -3.74 -13.01
N THR A 54 -1.06 -3.24 -13.65
CA THR A 54 -0.99 -1.87 -14.17
C THR A 54 -0.77 -1.91 -15.68
N GLY A 55 -1.47 -1.05 -16.40
CA GLY A 55 -1.31 -0.91 -17.84
C GLY A 55 -2.49 -1.48 -18.62
N VAL A 56 -2.35 -1.48 -19.95
CA VAL A 56 -3.40 -1.88 -20.90
C VAL A 56 -2.89 -3.03 -21.77
N GLY A 57 -3.62 -4.16 -21.76
CA GLY A 57 -3.32 -5.30 -22.62
C GLY A 57 -1.88 -5.78 -22.50
N PRO A 58 -1.19 -6.01 -23.63
CA PRO A 58 0.20 -6.51 -23.62
C PRO A 58 1.21 -5.55 -23.01
N ALA A 59 0.88 -4.26 -22.91
CA ALA A 59 1.75 -3.25 -22.29
C ALA A 59 1.64 -3.24 -20.76
N GLY A 60 0.72 -4.03 -20.20
CA GLY A 60 0.55 -4.11 -18.76
C GLY A 60 1.55 -5.06 -18.10
N PHE A 61 1.69 -4.91 -16.78
CA PHE A 61 2.49 -5.82 -15.97
C PHE A 61 1.83 -6.05 -14.61
N ASP A 62 2.20 -7.16 -13.99
CA ASP A 62 1.72 -7.52 -12.65
C ASP A 62 2.77 -7.16 -11.60
N ASP A 63 2.30 -6.61 -10.47
CA ASP A 63 3.10 -6.35 -9.29
C ASP A 63 2.53 -7.20 -8.14
N PRO A 64 2.97 -8.46 -8.00
CA PRO A 64 2.55 -9.29 -6.88
C PRO A 64 3.28 -8.90 -5.62
N MET A 65 2.53 -8.77 -4.53
CA MET A 65 3.06 -8.46 -3.20
C MET A 65 2.57 -9.49 -2.21
N GLU A 66 3.48 -10.05 -1.43
CA GLU A 66 3.14 -11.01 -0.38
C GLU A 66 3.09 -10.33 0.97
N VAL A 67 2.02 -10.57 1.73
CA VAL A 67 1.91 -10.12 3.11
C VAL A 67 2.83 -10.98 3.98
N VAL A 68 3.86 -10.36 4.54
CA VAL A 68 4.85 -11.05 5.38
C VAL A 68 4.69 -10.72 6.87
N ARG A 69 3.95 -9.66 7.19
CA ARG A 69 3.58 -9.28 8.54
C ARG A 69 2.15 -8.76 8.54
N TRP A 70 1.37 -9.20 9.52
CA TRP A 70 -0.04 -8.80 9.63
C TRP A 70 -0.44 -8.73 11.10
N ASP A 71 -0.46 -7.50 11.64
CA ASP A 71 -0.81 -7.21 13.04
C ASP A 71 -1.86 -6.11 13.08
N PRO A 72 -3.17 -6.43 12.98
CA PRO A 72 -4.22 -5.41 13.05
C PRO A 72 -4.20 -4.65 14.38
N PRO A 73 -4.58 -3.35 14.40
CA PRO A 73 -4.69 -2.62 15.64
C PRO A 73 -5.79 -3.21 16.53
N ALA A 74 -5.55 -3.22 17.84
CA ALA A 74 -6.49 -3.75 18.82
C ALA A 74 -6.45 -2.87 20.07
N GLY A 75 -7.63 -2.40 20.52
CA GLY A 75 -7.71 -1.47 21.64
C GLY A 75 -6.86 -0.22 21.39
N ASP A 76 -5.95 0.08 22.32
CA ASP A 76 -5.03 1.20 22.21
C ASP A 76 -3.69 0.82 21.53
N ALA A 77 -3.53 -0.44 21.15
CA ALA A 77 -2.31 -0.90 20.54
C ALA A 77 -2.26 -0.54 19.03
N PRO A 78 -1.14 -0.03 18.54
CA PRO A 78 -0.99 0.21 17.11
C PRO A 78 -0.98 -1.08 16.32
N GLY A 79 -1.38 -1.01 15.05
CA GLY A 79 -1.28 -2.13 14.12
C GLY A 79 -0.35 -1.81 12.98
N GLY A 80 0.15 -2.84 12.32
CA GLY A 80 1.01 -2.69 11.18
C GLY A 80 1.02 -3.92 10.30
N CYS A 81 1.36 -3.71 9.04
CA CYS A 81 1.59 -4.81 8.10
C CYS A 81 2.75 -4.47 7.18
N ARG A 82 3.34 -5.51 6.61
CA ARG A 82 4.40 -5.39 5.63
C ARG A 82 4.11 -6.30 4.46
N LEU A 83 4.27 -5.75 3.26
CA LEU A 83 4.17 -6.48 2.01
C LEU A 83 5.52 -6.43 1.31
N GLU A 84 5.97 -7.56 0.82
CA GLU A 84 7.19 -7.68 0.01
C GLU A 84 6.81 -7.83 -1.45
N LYS A 85 7.41 -7.05 -2.31
CA LYS A 85 7.19 -7.13 -3.76
C LYS A 85 7.92 -8.35 -4.31
N ARG A 86 7.18 -9.24 -4.97
CA ARG A 86 7.68 -10.54 -5.46
C ARG A 86 7.76 -10.62 -6.98
N GLY A 87 7.45 -9.53 -7.66
CA GLY A 87 7.39 -9.55 -9.12
C GLY A 87 8.73 -9.36 -9.80
N PRO A 88 8.79 -9.64 -11.12
CA PRO A 88 10.02 -9.46 -11.88
C PRO A 88 10.28 -8.01 -12.30
N VAL A 89 9.26 -7.15 -12.26
CA VAL A 89 9.37 -5.77 -12.74
C VAL A 89 9.54 -4.79 -11.58
N VAL A 90 8.69 -4.89 -10.55
CA VAL A 90 8.70 -4.00 -9.40
C VAL A 90 9.26 -4.74 -8.20
N LEU A 91 10.28 -4.16 -7.58
CA LEU A 91 10.96 -4.71 -6.41
C LEU A 91 10.82 -3.74 -5.25
N GLY A 92 10.91 -4.25 -4.03
CA GLY A 92 10.87 -3.46 -2.81
C GLY A 92 9.84 -3.98 -1.81
N TRP A 93 9.31 -3.07 -1.01
CA TRP A 93 8.37 -3.40 0.06
C TRP A 93 7.46 -2.22 0.37
N ALA A 94 6.35 -2.51 1.05
CA ALA A 94 5.43 -1.50 1.59
C ALA A 94 5.12 -1.83 3.04
N GLU A 95 5.08 -0.83 3.89
CA GLU A 95 4.66 -0.94 5.28
C GLU A 95 3.58 0.07 5.59
N ILE A 96 2.54 -0.38 6.27
CA ILE A 96 1.45 0.47 6.75
C ILE A 96 1.38 0.31 8.26
N GLU A 97 1.34 1.44 8.97
CA GLU A 97 1.16 1.47 10.41
C GLU A 97 -0.01 2.39 10.74
N VAL A 98 -0.90 1.92 11.59
CA VAL A 98 -2.04 2.69 12.09
C VAL A 98 -1.99 2.67 13.60
N ARG A 99 -1.98 3.84 14.21
CA ARG A 99 -2.00 3.99 15.66
C ARG A 99 -3.17 4.85 16.13
N PRO A 100 -3.82 4.50 17.24
CA PRO A 100 -4.84 5.34 17.83
C PRO A 100 -4.23 6.68 18.29
N ARG A 101 -4.99 7.75 18.09
CA ARG A 101 -4.57 9.08 18.56
C ARG A 101 -5.80 9.92 18.87
N GLY A 102 -6.03 10.18 20.16
CA GLY A 102 -7.25 10.82 20.61
C GLY A 102 -8.47 9.97 20.21
N GLY A 103 -9.52 10.58 19.69
CA GLY A 103 -10.67 9.85 19.16
C GLY A 103 -10.49 9.31 17.74
N GLY A 104 -9.37 9.64 17.09
CA GLY A 104 -9.06 9.24 15.71
C GLY A 104 -7.84 8.35 15.63
N SER A 105 -7.12 8.46 14.53
CA SER A 105 -5.93 7.65 14.28
C SER A 105 -4.89 8.40 13.46
N GLU A 106 -3.68 7.86 13.46
CA GLU A 106 -2.57 8.36 12.66
C GLU A 106 -2.06 7.22 11.79
N VAL A 107 -1.83 7.54 10.50
CA VAL A 107 -1.38 6.58 9.50
C VAL A 107 0.02 6.94 9.05
N GLU A 108 0.88 5.94 8.98
CA GLU A 108 2.18 6.05 8.34
C GLU A 108 2.28 4.97 7.27
N TRP A 109 2.54 5.39 6.03
CA TRP A 109 2.79 4.50 4.91
C TRP A 109 4.20 4.75 4.41
N ARG A 110 5.02 3.72 4.45
CA ARG A 110 6.38 3.74 3.91
C ARG A 110 6.48 2.73 2.79
N GLU A 111 7.15 3.11 1.73
CA GLU A 111 7.33 2.23 0.59
C GLU A 111 8.69 2.45 -0.04
N GLU A 112 9.32 1.36 -0.41
CA GLU A 112 10.53 1.35 -1.20
C GLU A 112 10.22 0.67 -2.53
N VAL A 113 10.48 1.37 -3.64
CA VAL A 113 10.16 0.91 -4.98
C VAL A 113 11.40 0.97 -5.83
N ARG A 114 11.65 -0.12 -6.54
CA ARG A 114 12.67 -0.19 -7.56
C ARG A 114 12.09 -0.88 -8.78
N LEU A 115 12.23 -0.23 -9.92
CA LEU A 115 11.89 -0.84 -11.21
C LEU A 115 13.14 -1.52 -11.76
N ARG A 116 12.99 -2.78 -12.17
CA ARG A 116 14.11 -3.54 -12.73
C ARG A 116 14.63 -2.84 -14.00
N GLY A 117 15.94 -2.61 -14.03
CA GLY A 117 16.59 -1.95 -15.16
C GLY A 117 16.53 -0.43 -15.15
N LEU A 118 15.86 0.19 -14.16
CA LEU A 118 15.84 1.65 -14.04
C LEU A 118 17.07 2.11 -13.26
N PRO A 119 17.91 3.03 -13.82
CA PRO A 119 19.08 3.56 -13.11
C PRO A 119 18.67 4.32 -11.84
N ARG A 120 19.57 4.35 -10.85
CA ARG A 120 19.36 5.07 -9.58
C ARG A 120 19.12 6.56 -9.78
N LEU A 121 19.60 7.12 -10.88
CA LEU A 121 19.36 8.51 -11.23
C LEU A 121 17.88 8.88 -11.24
N PHE A 122 16.98 7.91 -11.49
CA PHE A 122 15.55 8.12 -11.54
C PHE A 122 14.84 7.88 -10.19
N ASP A 123 15.59 7.51 -9.12
CA ASP A 123 14.99 7.26 -7.81
C ASP A 123 14.25 8.49 -7.23
N PRO A 124 14.79 9.73 -7.24
CA PRO A 124 14.08 10.88 -6.71
C PRO A 124 12.75 11.17 -7.42
N PRO A 125 12.67 11.22 -8.79
CA PRO A 125 11.40 11.38 -9.46
C PRO A 125 10.41 10.25 -9.18
N THR A 126 10.89 9.01 -9.09
CA THR A 126 10.06 7.85 -8.78
C THR A 126 9.48 7.95 -7.37
N ALA A 127 10.29 8.35 -6.38
CA ALA A 127 9.83 8.55 -5.01
C ALA A 127 8.80 9.67 -4.92
N TRP A 128 9.03 10.79 -5.61
CA TRP A 128 8.10 11.92 -5.64
C TRP A 128 6.77 11.55 -6.28
N SER A 129 6.79 10.85 -7.42
CA SER A 129 5.60 10.38 -8.10
C SER A 129 4.81 9.39 -7.26
N GLY A 130 5.50 8.47 -6.60
CA GLY A 130 4.89 7.50 -5.70
C GLY A 130 4.21 8.18 -4.52
N ARG A 131 4.87 9.16 -3.91
CA ARG A 131 4.31 9.93 -2.79
C ARG A 131 3.03 10.67 -3.20
N LEU A 132 3.02 11.32 -4.36
CA LEU A 132 1.85 12.01 -4.88
C LEU A 132 0.69 11.05 -5.14
N LEU A 133 0.96 9.97 -5.86
CA LEU A 133 -0.06 9.01 -6.25
C LEU A 133 -0.66 8.31 -5.03
N PHE A 134 0.17 7.73 -4.18
CA PHE A 134 -0.30 6.99 -3.01
C PHE A 134 -0.84 7.90 -1.92
N GLY A 135 -0.34 9.13 -1.82
CA GLY A 135 -0.95 10.13 -0.95
C GLY A 135 -2.40 10.40 -1.32
N ARG A 136 -2.71 10.51 -2.60
CA ARG A 136 -4.08 10.66 -3.08
C ARG A 136 -4.94 9.43 -2.84
N VAL A 137 -4.36 8.24 -3.00
CA VAL A 137 -5.05 6.98 -2.71
C VAL A 137 -5.42 6.91 -1.23
N VAL A 138 -4.46 7.17 -0.34
CA VAL A 138 -4.70 7.17 1.10
C VAL A 138 -5.80 8.17 1.47
N ASP A 139 -5.72 9.39 0.97
CA ASP A 139 -6.72 10.43 1.24
C ASP A 139 -8.11 10.00 0.75
N ALA A 140 -8.21 9.42 -0.43
CA ALA A 140 -9.47 8.94 -0.99
C ALA A 140 -10.08 7.81 -0.15
N LEU A 141 -9.26 6.85 0.27
CA LEU A 141 -9.72 5.73 1.10
C LEU A 141 -10.23 6.19 2.48
N LEU A 142 -9.61 7.21 3.05
CA LEU A 142 -9.99 7.70 4.37
C LEU A 142 -11.23 8.59 4.35
N LYS A 143 -11.62 9.12 3.21
CA LYS A 143 -12.80 10.00 3.06
C LYS A 143 -14.11 9.27 2.83
N GLN A 144 -14.10 7.98 2.60
CA GLN A 144 -15.31 7.20 2.26
C GLN A 144 -16.13 6.79 3.46
#